data_a3e6f6fd707e4b611002451359213130
#
_entry.id   a3e6f6fd707e4b611002451359213130
#
_cell.length_a   1.000
_cell.length_b   1.000
_cell.length_c   1.000
_cell.angle_alpha   90.00
_cell.angle_beta   90.00
_cell.angle_gamma   90.00
#
_symmetry.space_group_name_H-M   'P 1'
#
loop_
_entity.id
_entity.type
_entity.pdbx_description
1 polymer ?
#
loop_
_entity_poly.entity_id
_entity_poly.type
_entity_poly.pdbx_seq_one_letter_code
_entity_poly.pdbx_strand_id
1 'polypeptide(L)'
;MQYISGLETYHDMGRSAVTLGKFDGLHKGHEKLISRVAELSEEYGMKSVVCAFDMLPFFEHLSLKKQVLMTKEERRFRLNGRVDYLVDCPFTEKFSRIEAENFIRDILVGIFHAAFVVVGADFRFGHDKRGDIHMLAEYAE
;
A
#
# COMPACT_ATOMS: atom_id res chain seq x y z
N MET A 1 -10.92 12.43 0.71
CA MET A 1 -9.95 11.38 1.05
C MET A 1 -9.89 11.23 2.57
N GLN A 2 -9.98 10.04 3.04
CA GLN A 2 -9.80 9.74 4.46
C GLN A 2 -8.37 9.24 4.71
N TYR A 3 -7.69 9.87 5.66
CA TYR A 3 -6.35 9.48 6.08
C TYR A 3 -6.44 8.50 7.25
N ILE A 4 -5.72 7.38 7.17
CA ILE A 4 -5.72 6.34 8.18
C ILE A 4 -4.27 6.03 8.58
N SER A 5 -3.99 6.07 9.87
CA SER A 5 -2.68 5.72 10.41
C SER A 5 -2.77 4.33 11.03
N GLY A 6 -2.08 3.38 10.41
CA GLY A 6 -2.06 1.99 10.84
C GLY A 6 -3.13 1.13 10.18
N LEU A 7 -2.76 -0.10 9.82
CA LEU A 7 -3.68 -1.03 9.17
C LEU A 7 -4.88 -1.39 10.04
N GLU A 8 -4.67 -1.46 11.35
CA GLU A 8 -5.69 -1.85 12.32
C GLU A 8 -6.83 -0.85 12.44
N THR A 9 -6.66 0.36 11.93
CA THR A 9 -7.72 1.38 11.97
C THR A 9 -8.50 1.48 10.66
N TYR A 10 -8.17 0.65 9.67
CA TYR A 10 -8.93 0.56 8.43
C TYR A 10 -10.10 -0.41 8.63
N HIS A 11 -11.33 0.09 8.56
CA HIS A 11 -12.52 -0.69 8.87
C HIS A 11 -13.57 -0.70 7.76
N ASP A 12 -13.24 -0.24 6.57
CA ASP A 12 -14.18 -0.31 5.45
C ASP A 12 -14.33 -1.77 5.01
N MET A 13 -15.56 -2.29 5.07
CA MET A 13 -15.86 -3.68 4.73
C MET A 13 -16.13 -3.87 3.24
N GLY A 14 -16.15 -2.80 2.46
CA GLY A 14 -16.38 -2.87 1.03
C GLY A 14 -15.14 -3.31 0.26
N ARG A 15 -15.37 -3.73 -0.98
CA ARG A 15 -14.27 -4.10 -1.88
C ARG A 15 -13.45 -2.88 -2.25
N SER A 16 -12.18 -3.10 -2.59
CA SER A 16 -11.29 -2.00 -2.93
C SER A 16 -10.38 -2.32 -4.10
N ALA A 17 -9.90 -1.25 -4.74
CA ALA A 17 -8.75 -1.29 -5.62
C ALA A 17 -7.60 -0.66 -4.83
N VAL A 18 -6.53 -1.41 -4.59
CA VAL A 18 -5.44 -0.98 -3.72
C VAL A 18 -4.12 -0.96 -4.46
N THR A 19 -3.34 0.07 -4.20
CA THR A 19 -1.92 0.11 -4.58
C THR A 19 -1.08 0.22 -3.32
N LEU A 20 0.09 -0.41 -3.35
CA LEU A 20 0.98 -0.46 -2.20
C LEU A 20 2.39 -0.06 -2.62
N GLY A 21 3.09 0.59 -1.73
CA GLY A 21 4.46 0.99 -1.96
C GLY A 21 4.95 1.97 -0.91
N LYS A 22 6.19 2.40 -1.05
CA LYS A 22 6.76 3.37 -0.13
C LYS A 22 6.26 4.78 -0.41
N PHE A 23 6.01 5.11 -1.67
CA PHE A 23 5.50 6.42 -2.10
C PHE A 23 6.30 7.59 -1.50
N ASP A 24 7.61 7.41 -1.40
CA ASP A 24 8.53 8.42 -0.93
C ASP A 24 8.97 9.26 -2.13
N GLY A 25 8.21 10.32 -2.39
CA GLY A 25 8.27 11.07 -3.63
C GLY A 25 7.30 10.50 -4.66
N LEU A 26 6.42 11.36 -5.18
CA LEU A 26 5.43 10.91 -6.17
C LEU A 26 5.94 11.17 -7.58
N HIS A 27 6.71 10.22 -8.12
CA HIS A 27 7.19 10.29 -9.50
C HIS A 27 6.16 9.68 -10.48
N LYS A 28 6.50 9.69 -11.77
CA LYS A 28 5.58 9.25 -12.83
C LYS A 28 5.05 7.83 -12.65
N GLY A 29 5.89 6.91 -12.16
CA GLY A 29 5.47 5.54 -11.90
C GLY A 29 4.39 5.47 -10.83
N HIS A 30 4.58 6.20 -9.73
CA HIS A 30 3.59 6.28 -8.66
C HIS A 30 2.30 6.92 -9.16
N GLU A 31 2.41 7.96 -9.97
CA GLU A 31 1.23 8.63 -10.54
C GLU A 31 0.38 7.69 -11.37
N LYS A 32 1.01 6.81 -12.16
CA LYS A 32 0.29 5.80 -12.95
C LYS A 32 -0.47 4.81 -12.06
N LEU A 33 0.15 4.38 -10.97
CA LEU A 33 -0.49 3.44 -10.04
C LEU A 33 -1.70 4.10 -9.36
N ILE A 34 -1.54 5.32 -8.90
CA ILE A 34 -2.61 6.07 -8.24
C ILE A 34 -3.77 6.31 -9.20
N SER A 35 -3.46 6.74 -10.42
CA SER A 35 -4.48 6.96 -11.45
C SER A 35 -5.23 5.67 -11.77
N ARG A 36 -4.52 4.55 -11.83
CA ARG A 36 -5.14 3.27 -12.16
C ARG A 36 -6.12 2.80 -11.08
N VAL A 37 -5.74 2.92 -9.79
CA VAL A 37 -6.68 2.53 -8.73
C VAL A 37 -7.90 3.45 -8.71
N ALA A 38 -7.72 4.72 -8.98
CA ALA A 38 -8.84 5.67 -9.07
C ALA A 38 -9.78 5.28 -10.22
N GLU A 39 -9.25 4.96 -11.39
CA GLU A 39 -10.03 4.50 -12.54
C GLU A 39 -10.82 3.23 -12.22
N LEU A 40 -10.15 2.25 -11.63
CA LEU A 40 -10.79 0.97 -11.29
C LEU A 40 -11.89 1.14 -10.26
N SER A 41 -11.66 1.99 -9.26
CA SER A 41 -12.66 2.24 -8.24
C SER A 41 -13.91 2.89 -8.82
N GLU A 42 -13.74 3.82 -9.75
CA GLU A 42 -14.84 4.48 -10.41
C GLU A 42 -15.59 3.53 -11.34
N GLU A 43 -14.84 2.76 -12.15
CA GLU A 43 -15.42 1.83 -13.11
C GLU A 43 -16.23 0.72 -12.46
N TYR A 44 -15.74 0.17 -11.35
CA TYR A 44 -16.36 -0.99 -10.69
C TYR A 44 -17.11 -0.65 -9.41
N GLY A 45 -17.20 0.63 -9.05
CA GLY A 45 -18.00 1.06 -7.90
C GLY A 45 -17.43 0.59 -6.56
N MET A 46 -16.13 0.70 -6.37
CA MET A 46 -15.46 0.31 -5.13
C MET A 46 -14.55 1.43 -4.63
N LYS A 47 -13.96 1.25 -3.46
CA LYS A 47 -13.07 2.25 -2.87
C LYS A 47 -11.68 2.17 -3.48
N SER A 48 -11.04 3.33 -3.63
CA SER A 48 -9.64 3.42 -4.04
C SER A 48 -8.76 3.63 -2.80
N VAL A 49 -7.69 2.84 -2.70
CA VAL A 49 -6.83 2.83 -1.51
C VAL A 49 -5.37 2.94 -1.94
N VAL A 50 -4.65 3.87 -1.34
CA VAL A 50 -3.19 3.92 -1.40
C VAL A 50 -2.67 3.51 -0.04
N CYS A 51 -1.93 2.40 0.02
CA CYS A 51 -1.28 1.92 1.22
C CYS A 51 0.20 2.27 1.13
N ALA A 52 0.62 3.27 1.90
CA ALA A 52 1.99 3.76 1.89
C ALA A 52 2.76 3.19 3.08
N PHE A 53 3.87 2.51 2.80
CA PHE A 53 4.73 1.96 3.84
C PHE A 53 5.63 3.05 4.41
N ASP A 54 5.54 3.27 5.71
CA ASP A 54 6.44 4.16 6.43
C ASP A 54 7.64 3.34 6.89
N MET A 55 8.79 3.58 6.26
CA MET A 55 9.99 2.81 6.51
C MET A 55 10.80 3.32 7.70
N LEU A 56 10.42 4.44 8.30
CA LEU A 56 11.20 5.04 9.38
C LEU A 56 11.39 4.10 10.59
N PRO A 57 10.36 3.41 11.10
CA PRO A 57 10.56 2.46 12.20
C PRO A 57 11.56 1.36 11.87
N PHE A 58 11.54 0.86 10.61
CA PHE A 58 12.46 -0.18 10.17
C PHE A 58 13.89 0.32 10.10
N PHE A 59 14.10 1.53 9.57
CA PHE A 59 15.44 2.12 9.49
C PHE A 59 15.98 2.44 10.88
N GLU A 60 15.15 2.89 11.81
CA GLU A 60 15.55 3.10 13.20
C GLU A 60 16.02 1.81 13.86
N HIS A 61 15.27 0.72 13.62
CA HIS A 61 15.64 -0.61 14.13
C HIS A 61 17.03 -1.03 13.63
N LEU A 62 17.35 -0.75 12.37
CA LEU A 62 18.64 -1.08 11.77
C LEU A 62 19.72 -0.04 12.05
N SER A 63 19.40 1.03 12.79
CA SER A 63 20.30 2.16 13.04
C SER A 63 20.79 2.83 11.76
N LEU A 64 19.94 2.87 10.74
CA LEU A 64 20.23 3.49 9.46
C LEU A 64 19.63 4.91 9.40
N LYS A 65 20.28 5.79 8.64
CA LYS A 65 19.74 7.12 8.36
C LYS A 65 18.92 7.05 7.09
N LYS A 66 17.73 7.66 7.12
CA LYS A 66 16.86 7.76 5.96
C LYS A 66 16.80 9.21 5.50
N GLN A 67 16.99 9.42 4.20
CA GLN A 67 16.72 10.71 3.57
C GLN A 67 15.28 10.69 3.08
N VAL A 68 14.46 11.60 3.60
CA VAL A 68 13.06 11.71 3.23
C VAL A 68 12.91 12.65 2.05
N LEU A 69 12.37 12.17 0.93
CA LEU A 69 12.10 12.96 -0.26
C LEU A 69 10.76 13.70 -0.17
N MET A 70 9.84 13.17 0.59
CA MET A 70 8.50 13.75 0.76
C MET A 70 8.01 13.45 2.17
N THR A 71 7.46 14.46 2.84
CA THR A 71 6.88 14.25 4.16
C THR A 71 5.51 13.57 4.05
N LYS A 72 5.02 13.04 5.16
CA LYS A 72 3.67 12.46 5.23
C LYS A 72 2.61 13.52 4.92
N GLU A 73 2.82 14.73 5.39
CA GLU A 73 1.91 15.85 5.19
C GLU A 73 1.85 16.24 3.71
N GLU A 74 2.99 16.29 3.02
CA GLU A 74 3.03 16.57 1.60
C GLU A 74 2.34 15.49 0.79
N ARG A 75 2.56 14.22 1.13
CA ARG A 75 1.91 13.10 0.46
C ARG A 75 0.40 13.16 0.64
N ARG A 76 -0.04 13.40 1.86
CA ARG A 76 -1.46 13.53 2.18
C ARG A 76 -2.09 14.67 1.39
N PHE A 77 -1.41 15.81 1.31
CA PHE A 77 -1.89 16.96 0.56
C PHE A 77 -2.02 16.64 -0.93
N ARG A 78 -0.99 16.02 -1.52
CA ARG A 78 -0.99 15.72 -2.96
C ARG A 78 -2.02 14.67 -3.36
N LEU A 79 -2.36 13.75 -2.46
CA LEU A 79 -3.33 12.69 -2.75
C LEU A 79 -4.76 13.08 -2.39
N ASN A 80 -4.95 14.19 -1.71
CA ASN A 80 -6.27 14.63 -1.27
C ASN A 80 -7.20 14.81 -2.47
N GLY A 81 -8.37 14.15 -2.42
CA GLY A 81 -9.36 14.21 -3.50
C GLY A 81 -9.07 13.27 -4.66
N ARG A 82 -7.94 12.54 -4.66
CA ARG A 82 -7.58 11.63 -5.75
C ARG A 82 -7.95 10.19 -5.48
N VAL A 83 -7.93 9.79 -4.21
CA VAL A 83 -8.29 8.44 -3.77
C VAL A 83 -9.20 8.52 -2.56
N ASP A 84 -9.90 7.43 -2.26
CA ASP A 84 -10.82 7.40 -1.11
C ASP A 84 -10.08 7.29 0.21
N TYR A 85 -8.99 6.50 0.24
CA TYR A 85 -8.22 6.27 1.46
C TYR A 85 -6.73 6.37 1.19
N LEU A 86 -6.03 7.05 2.10
CA LEU A 86 -4.58 6.97 2.21
C LEU A 86 -4.28 6.31 3.56
N VAL A 87 -3.68 5.13 3.52
CA VAL A 87 -3.34 4.36 4.72
C VAL A 87 -1.83 4.40 4.89
N ASP A 88 -1.36 4.98 5.99
CA ASP A 88 0.04 4.89 6.39
C ASP A 88 0.25 3.62 7.19
N CYS A 89 1.11 2.74 6.67
CA CYS A 89 1.44 1.47 7.31
C CYS A 89 2.87 1.53 7.84
N PRO A 90 3.07 1.59 9.16
CA PRO A 90 4.43 1.55 9.71
C PRO A 90 5.10 0.21 9.38
N PHE A 91 6.25 0.28 8.71
CA PHE A 91 7.01 -0.91 8.35
C PHE A 91 7.99 -1.23 9.48
N THR A 92 7.52 -2.00 10.45
CA THR A 92 8.31 -2.41 11.61
C THR A 92 9.07 -3.69 11.31
N GLU A 93 10.00 -4.07 12.20
CA GLU A 93 10.67 -5.36 12.10
C GLU A 93 9.67 -6.50 12.11
N LYS A 94 8.69 -6.43 13.01
CA LYS A 94 7.63 -7.43 13.09
C LYS A 94 6.84 -7.53 11.77
N PHE A 95 6.49 -6.40 11.19
CA PHE A 95 5.79 -6.35 9.90
C PHE A 95 6.62 -6.99 8.79
N SER A 96 7.95 -6.75 8.80
CA SER A 96 8.86 -7.27 7.79
C SER A 96 8.95 -8.79 7.79
N ARG A 97 8.54 -9.44 8.89
CA ARG A 97 8.58 -10.91 9.04
C ARG A 97 7.29 -11.60 8.62
N ILE A 98 6.27 -10.84 8.23
CA ILE A 98 5.01 -11.44 7.77
C ILE A 98 5.29 -12.21 6.48
N GLU A 99 4.94 -13.49 6.48
CA GLU A 99 5.11 -14.34 5.30
C GLU A 99 4.27 -13.82 4.14
N ALA A 100 4.78 -14.01 2.91
CA ALA A 100 4.11 -13.47 1.73
C ALA A 100 2.67 -13.96 1.59
N GLU A 101 2.42 -15.24 1.84
CA GLU A 101 1.08 -15.84 1.78
C GLU A 101 0.14 -15.20 2.80
N ASN A 102 0.66 -14.93 4.02
CA ASN A 102 -0.13 -14.28 5.06
C ASN A 102 -0.39 -12.81 4.74
N PHE A 103 0.56 -12.14 4.09
CA PHE A 103 0.36 -10.78 3.64
C PHE A 103 -0.84 -10.70 2.68
N ILE A 104 -0.91 -11.61 1.73
CA ILE A 104 -2.04 -11.64 0.78
C ILE A 104 -3.33 -11.93 1.51
N ARG A 105 -3.36 -12.99 2.32
CA ARG A 105 -4.58 -13.47 2.96
C ARG A 105 -5.10 -12.53 4.03
N ASP A 106 -4.20 -12.05 4.90
CA ASP A 106 -4.62 -11.30 6.08
C ASP A 106 -4.70 -9.80 5.84
N ILE A 107 -3.88 -9.27 4.94
CA ILE A 107 -3.84 -7.83 4.68
C ILE A 107 -4.60 -7.48 3.42
N LEU A 108 -4.20 -8.02 2.26
CA LEU A 108 -4.86 -7.64 1.01
C LEU A 108 -6.33 -8.09 1.00
N VAL A 109 -6.60 -9.31 1.40
CA VAL A 109 -7.97 -9.84 1.44
C VAL A 109 -8.64 -9.50 2.76
N GLY A 110 -7.97 -9.78 3.88
CA GLY A 110 -8.59 -9.67 5.21
C GLY A 110 -8.87 -8.26 5.67
N ILE A 111 -8.02 -7.30 5.33
CA ILE A 111 -8.19 -5.90 5.73
C ILE A 111 -8.80 -5.06 4.62
N PHE A 112 -8.21 -5.10 3.43
CA PHE A 112 -8.63 -4.22 2.33
C PHE A 112 -9.76 -4.80 1.49
N HIS A 113 -10.04 -6.09 1.59
CA HIS A 113 -11.02 -6.76 0.73
C HIS A 113 -10.74 -6.46 -0.74
N ALA A 114 -9.45 -6.56 -1.11
CA ALA A 114 -8.98 -6.11 -2.41
C ALA A 114 -9.58 -6.92 -3.55
N ALA A 115 -10.23 -6.23 -4.47
CA ALA A 115 -10.67 -6.80 -5.74
C ALA A 115 -9.58 -6.63 -6.80
N PHE A 116 -8.84 -5.55 -6.70
CA PHE A 116 -7.71 -5.25 -7.60
C PHE A 116 -6.51 -4.81 -6.76
N VAL A 117 -5.34 -5.32 -7.13
CA VAL A 117 -4.07 -4.90 -6.56
C VAL A 117 -3.21 -4.37 -7.72
N VAL A 118 -2.85 -3.10 -7.65
CA VAL A 118 -2.10 -2.41 -8.70
C VAL A 118 -0.73 -2.06 -8.15
N VAL A 119 0.31 -2.67 -8.69
CA VAL A 119 1.68 -2.47 -8.19
C VAL A 119 2.65 -2.39 -9.37
N GLY A 120 3.85 -1.86 -9.12
CA GLY A 120 4.91 -1.89 -10.10
C GLY A 120 5.40 -3.31 -10.37
N ALA A 121 6.00 -3.53 -11.53
CA ALA A 121 6.45 -4.87 -11.94
C ALA A 121 7.53 -5.44 -11.01
N ASP A 122 8.28 -4.58 -10.34
CA ASP A 122 9.35 -4.98 -9.42
C ASP A 122 8.92 -4.99 -7.96
N PHE A 123 7.62 -4.85 -7.69
CA PHE A 123 7.11 -4.86 -6.32
C PHE A 123 7.38 -6.19 -5.64
N ARG A 124 7.88 -6.10 -4.41
CA ARG A 124 8.16 -7.26 -3.56
C ARG A 124 7.52 -7.07 -2.20
N PHE A 125 7.10 -8.15 -1.58
CA PHE A 125 6.44 -8.11 -0.28
C PHE A 125 6.72 -9.39 0.51
N GLY A 126 6.38 -9.34 1.79
CA GLY A 126 6.54 -10.49 2.67
C GLY A 126 7.97 -10.66 3.18
N HIS A 127 8.15 -11.64 4.07
CA HIS A 127 9.44 -11.93 4.67
C HIS A 127 10.47 -12.32 3.60
N ASP A 128 11.66 -11.75 3.69
CA ASP A 128 12.76 -11.96 2.74
C ASP A 128 12.39 -11.59 1.30
N LYS A 129 11.39 -10.73 1.11
CA LYS A 129 10.91 -10.30 -0.20
C LYS A 129 10.51 -11.49 -1.09
N ARG A 130 9.97 -12.54 -0.50
CA ARG A 130 9.56 -13.74 -1.24
C ARG A 130 8.38 -13.50 -2.15
N GLY A 131 7.48 -12.56 -1.79
CA GLY A 131 6.31 -12.25 -2.61
C GLY A 131 6.67 -11.37 -3.79
N ASP A 132 6.03 -11.62 -4.93
CA ASP A 132 6.19 -10.84 -6.15
C ASP A 132 4.88 -10.82 -6.95
N ILE A 133 4.90 -10.19 -8.12
CA ILE A 133 3.70 -10.11 -8.96
C ILE A 133 3.22 -11.48 -9.42
N HIS A 134 4.12 -12.44 -9.57
CA HIS A 134 3.74 -13.80 -9.97
C HIS A 134 2.93 -14.48 -8.88
N MET A 135 3.34 -14.33 -7.62
CA MET A 135 2.59 -14.86 -6.49
C MET A 135 1.22 -14.19 -6.38
N LEU A 136 1.15 -12.87 -6.58
CA LEU A 136 -0.14 -12.17 -6.58
C LEU A 136 -1.07 -12.73 -7.65
N ALA A 137 -0.54 -12.97 -8.85
CA ALA A 137 -1.31 -13.54 -9.95
C ALA A 137 -1.84 -14.94 -9.62
N GLU A 138 -1.05 -15.77 -8.93
CA GLU A 138 -1.47 -17.10 -8.51
C GLU A 138 -2.65 -17.07 -7.54
N TYR A 139 -2.73 -16.05 -6.68
CA TYR A 139 -3.82 -15.89 -5.71
C TYR A 139 -5.02 -15.15 -6.30
N ALA A 140 -4.88 -14.55 -7.48
CA ALA A 140 -5.98 -13.87 -8.15
C ALA A 140 -6.94 -14.91 -8.76
N GLU A 141 -8.21 -14.63 -8.65
CA GLU A 141 -9.24 -15.47 -9.25
C GLU A 141 -9.86 -14.84 -10.49
#